data_5ebc53f9dc79b1aa69940dec94c12f72
#
_entry.id   5ebc53f9dc79b1aa69940dec94c12f72
#
_cell.length_a   1.000
_cell.length_b   1.000
_cell.length_c   1.000
_cell.angle_alpha   90.00
_cell.angle_beta   90.00
_cell.angle_gamma   90.00
#
_symmetry.space_group_name_H-M   'P 1'
#
loop_
_entity.id
_entity.type
_entity.pdbx_description
1 polymer ?
#
loop_
_entity_poly.entity_id
_entity_poly.type
_entity_poly.pdbx_seq_one_letter_code
_entity_poly.pdbx_strand_id
1 'polypeptide(L)'
;MNDTEENKRRLDFLLAMYAQLMNDINRHIVVVWQSVGVLFGAFATFALVEKKIISLDIAASLIIFLTAWVVAHVYDASYWYNRNLVIIANIERQFLRSSDLRDIHYYFGRHRKKGAMITHLEIQMWLAVGVAILILTVHFFTGVLPVWKCINEGTGLTYLPWFAALVGVFAWVYSSRKAARRYESFIKNSPGKEIDDSAISHGPGHPV
;
A
#
# COMPACT_ATOMS: atom_id res chain seq x y z
N MET A 1 2.52 -45.82 3.57
CA MET A 1 2.87 -44.67 4.39
C MET A 1 1.75 -44.55 5.41
N ASN A 2 2.05 -44.37 6.68
CA ASN A 2 1.03 -44.42 7.73
C ASN A 2 0.23 -43.08 7.71
N ASP A 3 -1.09 -43.12 7.63
CA ASP A 3 -1.98 -41.93 7.54
C ASP A 3 -1.68 -40.86 8.60
N THR A 4 -1.23 -41.31 9.76
CA THR A 4 -0.83 -40.45 10.87
C THR A 4 0.43 -39.62 10.56
N GLU A 5 1.39 -40.17 9.82
CA GLU A 5 2.63 -39.50 9.47
C GLU A 5 2.42 -38.51 8.32
N GLU A 6 1.55 -38.84 7.38
CA GLU A 6 1.14 -37.94 6.31
C GLU A 6 0.37 -36.73 6.86
N ASN A 7 -0.58 -36.97 7.76
CA ASN A 7 -1.32 -35.89 8.45
C ASN A 7 -0.38 -34.98 9.25
N LYS A 8 0.62 -35.52 9.93
CA LYS A 8 1.61 -34.72 10.66
C LYS A 8 2.41 -33.84 9.71
N ARG A 9 2.93 -34.37 8.60
CA ARG A 9 3.68 -33.58 7.60
C ARG A 9 2.83 -32.47 6.98
N ARG A 10 1.55 -32.75 6.70
CA ARG A 10 0.61 -31.74 6.21
C ARG A 10 0.42 -30.61 7.24
N LEU A 11 0.26 -30.96 8.50
CA LEU A 11 0.10 -30.01 9.61
C LEU A 11 1.34 -29.12 9.75
N ASP A 12 2.53 -29.72 9.77
CA ASP A 12 3.80 -29.01 9.88
C ASP A 12 4.00 -28.05 8.71
N PHE A 13 3.61 -28.46 7.50
CA PHE A 13 3.67 -27.61 6.32
C PHE A 13 2.70 -26.41 6.40
N LEU A 14 1.46 -26.62 6.87
CA LEU A 14 0.49 -25.52 7.04
C LEU A 14 0.94 -24.51 8.10
N LEU A 15 1.54 -24.97 9.19
CA LEU A 15 2.10 -24.10 10.23
C LEU A 15 3.29 -23.29 9.70
N ALA A 16 4.17 -23.92 8.93
CA ALA A 16 5.28 -23.23 8.27
C ALA A 16 4.76 -22.16 7.26
N MET A 17 3.74 -22.48 6.46
CA MET A 17 3.07 -21.51 5.58
C MET A 17 2.48 -20.34 6.37
N TYR A 18 1.79 -20.61 7.47
CA TYR A 18 1.21 -19.58 8.33
C TYR A 18 2.28 -18.61 8.83
N ALA A 19 3.37 -19.13 9.39
CA ALA A 19 4.48 -18.33 9.88
C ALA A 19 5.12 -17.51 8.75
N GLN A 20 5.33 -18.09 7.56
CA GLN A 20 5.89 -17.40 6.40
C GLN A 20 4.98 -16.26 5.92
N LEU A 21 3.66 -16.48 5.85
CA LEU A 21 2.71 -15.44 5.43
C LEU A 21 2.66 -14.27 6.43
N MET A 22 2.76 -14.54 7.73
CA MET A 22 2.85 -13.50 8.75
C MET A 22 4.16 -12.69 8.60
N ASN A 23 5.27 -13.35 8.34
CA ASN A 23 6.54 -12.68 8.07
C ASN A 23 6.49 -11.83 6.79
N ASP A 24 5.82 -12.31 5.73
CA ASP A 24 5.64 -11.56 4.49
C ASP A 24 4.79 -10.29 4.71
N ILE A 25 3.75 -10.35 5.54
CA ILE A 25 2.97 -9.18 5.93
C ILE A 25 3.88 -8.13 6.60
N ASN A 26 4.66 -8.55 7.60
CA ASN A 26 5.58 -7.65 8.30
C ASN A 26 6.63 -7.05 7.37
N ARG A 27 7.18 -7.85 6.45
CA ARG A 27 8.14 -7.38 5.44
C ARG A 27 7.53 -6.30 4.54
N HIS A 28 6.30 -6.46 4.06
CA HIS A 28 5.63 -5.46 3.23
C HIS A 28 5.42 -4.13 3.97
N ILE A 29 5.11 -4.18 5.25
CA ILE A 29 5.00 -3.00 6.11
C ILE A 29 6.35 -2.27 6.18
N VAL A 30 7.43 -2.99 6.44
CA VAL A 30 8.79 -2.41 6.52
C VAL A 30 9.21 -1.78 5.19
N VAL A 31 8.97 -2.46 4.06
CA VAL A 31 9.31 -1.94 2.73
C VAL A 31 8.57 -0.65 2.41
N VAL A 32 7.29 -0.52 2.79
CA VAL A 32 6.55 0.74 2.61
C VAL A 32 7.15 1.87 3.47
N TRP A 33 7.53 1.61 4.71
CA TRP A 33 8.23 2.59 5.54
C TRP A 33 9.58 3.02 4.96
N GLN A 34 10.34 2.09 4.39
CA GLN A 34 11.59 2.41 3.68
C GLN A 34 11.32 3.31 2.47
N SER A 35 10.24 3.06 1.72
CA SER A 35 9.84 3.90 0.58
C SER A 35 9.48 5.33 1.01
N VAL A 36 8.81 5.49 2.14
CA VAL A 36 8.57 6.81 2.75
C VAL A 36 9.89 7.47 3.16
N GLY A 37 10.83 6.71 3.73
CA GLY A 37 12.17 7.21 4.06
C GLY A 37 12.93 7.73 2.83
N VAL A 38 12.85 7.04 1.69
CA VAL A 38 13.43 7.50 0.42
C VAL A 38 12.80 8.82 -0.03
N LEU A 39 11.47 8.95 0.07
CA LEU A 39 10.77 10.19 -0.26
C LEU A 39 11.26 11.35 0.61
N PHE A 40 11.40 11.16 1.92
CA PHE A 40 11.95 12.19 2.80
C PHE A 40 13.43 12.51 2.48
N GLY A 41 14.24 11.50 2.15
CA GLY A 41 15.62 11.70 1.70
C GLY A 41 15.73 12.57 0.44
N ALA A 42 14.70 12.51 -0.44
CA ALA A 42 14.68 13.33 -1.65
C ALA A 42 14.60 14.84 -1.35
N PHE A 43 14.11 15.25 -0.18
CA PHE A 43 14.13 16.66 0.22
C PHE A 43 15.56 17.23 0.35
N ALA A 44 16.59 16.38 0.52
CA ALA A 44 17.97 16.82 0.46
C ALA A 44 18.34 17.44 -0.89
N THR A 45 17.60 17.16 -1.97
CA THR A 45 17.80 17.79 -3.28
C THR A 45 17.60 19.30 -3.24
N PHE A 46 16.81 19.84 -2.30
CA PHE A 46 16.67 21.28 -2.12
C PHE A 46 17.98 21.97 -1.70
N ALA A 47 18.86 21.27 -0.99
CA ALA A 47 20.21 21.79 -0.73
C ALA A 47 21.03 21.97 -2.02
N LEU A 48 20.78 21.15 -3.04
CA LEU A 48 21.39 21.29 -4.37
C LEU A 48 20.78 22.48 -5.14
N VAL A 49 19.49 22.72 -4.95
CA VAL A 49 18.82 23.92 -5.52
C VAL A 49 19.40 25.19 -4.92
N GLU A 50 19.57 25.25 -3.60
CA GLU A 50 20.16 26.37 -2.90
C GLU A 50 21.58 26.67 -3.42
N LYS A 51 22.37 25.64 -3.65
CA LYS A 51 23.72 25.74 -4.25
C LYS A 51 23.72 25.99 -5.77
N LYS A 52 22.53 26.14 -6.39
CA LYS A 52 22.38 26.34 -7.84
C LYS A 52 22.98 25.20 -8.71
N ILE A 53 23.09 23.98 -8.18
CA ILE A 53 23.56 22.80 -8.89
C ILE A 53 22.46 22.23 -9.78
N ILE A 54 21.20 22.24 -9.30
CA ILE A 54 20.00 21.85 -10.07
C ILE A 54 18.93 22.93 -9.97
N SER A 55 18.01 22.98 -10.92
CA SER A 55 16.87 23.89 -10.84
C SER A 55 15.79 23.38 -9.86
N LEU A 56 14.98 24.31 -9.35
CA LEU A 56 13.80 23.98 -8.54
C LEU A 56 12.84 23.06 -9.30
N ASP A 57 12.69 23.26 -10.62
CA ASP A 57 11.83 22.45 -11.47
C ASP A 57 12.25 20.98 -11.48
N ILE A 58 13.56 20.70 -11.55
CA ILE A 58 14.11 19.35 -11.52
C ILE A 58 13.90 18.72 -10.14
N ALA A 59 14.19 19.46 -9.06
CA ALA A 59 14.01 18.95 -7.70
C ALA A 59 12.53 18.64 -7.40
N ALA A 60 11.62 19.55 -7.75
CA ALA A 60 10.20 19.36 -7.60
C ALA A 60 9.70 18.15 -8.42
N SER A 61 10.13 18.02 -9.67
CA SER A 61 9.79 16.88 -10.53
C SER A 61 10.22 15.55 -9.94
N LEU A 62 11.43 15.47 -9.40
CA LEU A 62 11.96 14.27 -8.74
C LEU A 62 11.09 13.89 -7.53
N ILE A 63 10.74 14.85 -6.67
CA ILE A 63 9.91 14.59 -5.49
C ILE A 63 8.51 14.13 -5.92
N ILE A 64 7.91 14.76 -6.91
CA ILE A 64 6.60 14.33 -7.46
C ILE A 64 6.66 12.92 -8.03
N PHE A 65 7.72 12.59 -8.78
CA PHE A 65 7.92 11.23 -9.30
C PHE A 65 8.04 10.19 -8.18
N LEU A 66 8.85 10.47 -7.14
CA LEU A 66 9.00 9.59 -5.99
C LEU A 66 7.70 9.45 -5.20
N THR A 67 6.92 10.51 -5.08
CA THR A 67 5.58 10.47 -4.48
C THR A 67 4.65 9.52 -5.24
N ALA A 68 4.61 9.62 -6.57
CA ALA A 68 3.84 8.71 -7.42
C ALA A 68 4.30 7.25 -7.27
N TRP A 69 5.61 7.03 -7.17
CA TRP A 69 6.18 5.71 -6.91
C TRP A 69 5.76 5.16 -5.55
N VAL A 70 5.78 5.96 -4.46
CA VAL A 70 5.30 5.55 -3.13
C VAL A 70 3.82 5.16 -3.20
N VAL A 71 2.97 5.95 -3.84
CA VAL A 71 1.55 5.64 -4.00
C VAL A 71 1.35 4.29 -4.71
N ALA A 72 2.06 4.07 -5.82
CA ALA A 72 1.99 2.79 -6.55
C ALA A 72 2.44 1.62 -5.67
N HIS A 73 3.48 1.81 -4.87
CA HIS A 73 4.03 0.80 -3.95
C HIS A 73 3.06 0.45 -2.83
N VAL A 74 2.37 1.45 -2.27
CA VAL A 74 1.32 1.24 -1.25
C VAL A 74 0.17 0.40 -1.81
N TYR A 75 -0.26 0.61 -3.06
CA TYR A 75 -1.29 -0.23 -3.68
C TYR A 75 -0.83 -1.68 -3.90
N ASP A 76 0.42 -1.88 -4.33
CA ASP A 76 0.95 -3.24 -4.47
C ASP A 76 1.09 -3.94 -3.10
N ALA A 77 1.59 -3.24 -2.09
CA ALA A 77 1.66 -3.75 -0.71
C ALA A 77 0.27 -4.09 -0.17
N SER A 78 -0.75 -3.25 -0.41
CA SER A 78 -2.13 -3.50 -0.01
C SER A 78 -2.70 -4.76 -0.65
N TYR A 79 -2.42 -4.99 -1.95
CA TYR A 79 -2.82 -6.22 -2.63
C TYR A 79 -2.21 -7.46 -1.96
N TRP A 80 -0.89 -7.48 -1.75
CA TRP A 80 -0.18 -8.60 -1.13
C TRP A 80 -0.64 -8.83 0.31
N TYR A 81 -0.82 -7.76 1.06
CA TYR A 81 -1.38 -7.81 2.40
C TYR A 81 -2.74 -8.51 2.39
N ASN A 82 -3.69 -8.03 1.61
CA ASN A 82 -5.05 -8.60 1.52
C ASN A 82 -5.04 -10.06 1.09
N ARG A 83 -4.23 -10.41 0.08
CA ARG A 83 -4.07 -11.79 -0.38
C ARG A 83 -3.58 -12.71 0.74
N ASN A 84 -2.52 -12.32 1.43
CA ASN A 84 -1.94 -13.11 2.50
C ASN A 84 -2.94 -13.32 3.65
N LEU A 85 -3.74 -12.30 3.97
CA LEU A 85 -4.77 -12.37 4.98
C LEU A 85 -5.82 -13.45 4.67
N VAL A 86 -6.28 -13.53 3.42
CA VAL A 86 -7.25 -14.55 3.01
C VAL A 86 -6.65 -15.96 3.14
N ILE A 87 -5.38 -16.13 2.76
CA ILE A 87 -4.71 -17.43 2.86
C ILE A 87 -4.52 -17.82 4.34
N ILE A 88 -4.10 -16.88 5.20
CA ILE A 88 -3.95 -17.09 6.64
C ILE A 88 -5.30 -17.49 7.26
N ALA A 89 -6.37 -16.76 6.96
CA ALA A 89 -7.70 -17.08 7.45
C ALA A 89 -8.17 -18.48 7.02
N ASN A 90 -7.85 -18.91 5.79
CA ASN A 90 -8.18 -20.26 5.34
C ASN A 90 -7.34 -21.36 6.04
N ILE A 91 -6.10 -21.05 6.45
CA ILE A 91 -5.29 -21.95 7.28
C ILE A 91 -5.91 -22.02 8.68
N GLU A 92 -6.23 -20.90 9.31
CA GLU A 92 -6.85 -20.83 10.64
C GLU A 92 -8.11 -21.69 10.72
N ARG A 93 -8.95 -21.67 9.67
CA ARG A 93 -10.16 -22.51 9.58
C ARG A 93 -9.90 -24.02 9.62
N GLN A 94 -8.67 -24.48 9.35
CA GLN A 94 -8.33 -25.90 9.47
C GLN A 94 -8.10 -26.32 10.93
N PHE A 95 -7.84 -25.35 11.83
CA PHE A 95 -7.47 -25.59 13.21
C PHE A 95 -8.50 -25.08 14.20
N LEU A 96 -9.11 -23.91 13.95
CA LEU A 96 -10.08 -23.30 14.84
C LEU A 96 -11.44 -23.99 14.76
N ARG A 97 -12.04 -24.21 15.92
CA ARG A 97 -13.40 -24.73 16.09
C ARG A 97 -14.34 -23.54 16.30
N SER A 98 -15.64 -23.75 16.05
CA SER A 98 -16.67 -22.72 16.30
C SER A 98 -16.70 -22.23 17.74
N SER A 99 -16.31 -23.08 18.72
CA SER A 99 -16.16 -22.68 20.13
C SER A 99 -15.04 -21.66 20.34
N ASP A 100 -13.92 -21.82 19.62
CA ASP A 100 -12.74 -20.96 19.78
C ASP A 100 -13.04 -19.55 19.31
N LEU A 101 -13.89 -19.40 18.29
CA LEU A 101 -14.28 -18.10 17.72
C LEU A 101 -15.12 -17.23 18.65
N ARG A 102 -15.63 -17.79 19.77
CA ARG A 102 -16.32 -17.02 20.82
C ARG A 102 -15.33 -16.33 21.77
N ASP A 103 -14.14 -16.92 21.93
CA ASP A 103 -13.16 -16.53 22.94
C ASP A 103 -11.91 -15.89 22.29
N ILE A 104 -11.64 -16.21 21.02
CA ILE A 104 -10.48 -15.73 20.28
C ILE A 104 -10.95 -14.99 19.04
N HIS A 105 -10.54 -13.72 18.91
CA HIS A 105 -10.60 -13.07 17.61
C HIS A 105 -9.65 -13.77 16.66
N TYR A 106 -10.19 -14.45 15.65
CA TYR A 106 -9.31 -14.83 14.57
C TYR A 106 -8.86 -13.57 13.83
N TYR A 107 -7.65 -13.62 13.29
CA TYR A 107 -6.85 -12.45 12.93
C TYR A 107 -7.55 -11.49 11.95
N PHE A 108 -8.49 -11.95 11.16
CA PHE A 108 -9.19 -11.18 10.14
C PHE A 108 -10.69 -11.20 10.27
N GLY A 109 -11.15 -11.20 11.47
CA GLY A 109 -12.55 -11.14 11.72
C GLY A 109 -13.29 -10.03 10.97
N ARG A 110 -14.55 -10.08 11.12
CA ARG A 110 -15.67 -9.32 10.56
C ARG A 110 -15.47 -7.80 10.42
N HIS A 111 -14.55 -7.19 11.18
CA HIS A 111 -14.36 -5.74 11.26
C HIS A 111 -13.65 -5.14 10.06
N ARG A 112 -13.18 -5.95 9.16
CA ARG A 112 -12.41 -5.49 8.03
C ARG A 112 -13.26 -5.44 6.78
N LYS A 113 -13.33 -4.28 6.12
CA LYS A 113 -13.89 -4.18 4.77
C LYS A 113 -13.07 -5.05 3.83
N LYS A 114 -13.75 -5.95 3.12
CA LYS A 114 -13.15 -6.86 2.14
C LYS A 114 -12.33 -6.08 1.12
N GLY A 115 -11.07 -6.46 0.94
CA GLY A 115 -10.16 -5.82 -0.01
C GLY A 115 -9.79 -4.36 0.28
N ALA A 116 -10.19 -3.80 1.42
CA ALA A 116 -9.85 -2.42 1.78
C ALA A 116 -8.38 -2.29 2.15
N MET A 117 -7.82 -1.12 1.86
CA MET A 117 -6.49 -0.75 2.35
C MET A 117 -6.54 -0.62 3.88
N ILE A 118 -5.54 -1.16 4.58
CA ILE A 118 -5.43 -0.97 6.02
C ILE A 118 -5.06 0.48 6.33
N THR A 119 -5.59 0.98 7.45
CA THR A 119 -5.46 2.39 7.86
C THR A 119 -4.04 2.91 7.79
N HIS A 120 -3.05 2.10 8.18
CA HIS A 120 -1.67 2.54 8.19
C HIS A 120 -1.04 2.69 6.78
N LEU A 121 -1.42 1.88 5.82
CA LEU A 121 -1.05 2.11 4.42
C LEU A 121 -1.80 3.30 3.83
N GLU A 122 -3.05 3.50 4.22
CA GLU A 122 -3.87 4.64 3.82
C GLU A 122 -3.27 5.97 4.30
N ILE A 123 -2.82 6.04 5.56
CA ILE A 123 -2.14 7.21 6.10
C ILE A 123 -0.86 7.53 5.31
N GLN A 124 -0.05 6.53 4.97
CA GLN A 124 1.16 6.73 4.19
C GLN A 124 0.87 7.21 2.76
N MET A 125 -0.20 6.70 2.16
CA MET A 125 -0.67 7.17 0.86
C MET A 125 -1.07 8.65 0.93
N TRP A 126 -1.87 9.05 1.94
CA TRP A 126 -2.28 10.44 2.11
C TRP A 126 -1.11 11.37 2.45
N LEU A 127 -0.11 10.89 3.21
CA LEU A 127 1.13 11.63 3.44
C LEU A 127 1.83 11.92 2.12
N ALA A 128 2.00 10.91 1.26
CA ALA A 128 2.62 11.09 -0.05
C ALA A 128 1.85 12.08 -0.92
N VAL A 129 0.53 11.98 -0.97
CA VAL A 129 -0.34 12.93 -1.71
C VAL A 129 -0.21 14.34 -1.14
N GLY A 130 -0.19 14.50 0.19
CA GLY A 130 0.00 15.79 0.84
C GLY A 130 1.34 16.42 0.49
N VAL A 131 2.42 15.64 0.45
CA VAL A 131 3.74 16.10 -0.01
C VAL A 131 3.68 16.59 -1.46
N ALA A 132 3.03 15.85 -2.36
CA ALA A 132 2.88 16.27 -3.75
C ALA A 132 2.14 17.60 -3.87
N ILE A 133 1.02 17.75 -3.15
CA ILE A 133 0.24 18.99 -3.14
C ILE A 133 1.08 20.15 -2.62
N LEU A 134 1.82 19.96 -1.52
CA LEU A 134 2.68 20.99 -0.96
C LEU A 134 3.75 21.43 -1.97
N ILE A 135 4.46 20.50 -2.59
CA ILE A 135 5.51 20.78 -3.58
C ILE A 135 4.94 21.51 -4.79
N LEU A 136 3.81 21.06 -5.33
CA LEU A 136 3.15 21.72 -6.46
C LEU A 136 2.68 23.14 -6.08
N THR A 137 2.17 23.32 -4.87
CA THR A 137 1.75 24.64 -4.39
C THR A 137 2.93 25.60 -4.30
N VAL A 138 4.03 25.19 -3.66
CA VAL A 138 5.26 25.99 -3.57
C VAL A 138 5.79 26.29 -4.98
N HIS A 139 5.90 25.29 -5.84
CA HIS A 139 6.37 25.45 -7.20
C HIS A 139 5.48 26.39 -8.03
N PHE A 140 4.14 26.36 -7.83
CA PHE A 140 3.23 27.26 -8.51
C PHE A 140 3.56 28.72 -8.18
N PHE A 141 3.68 29.05 -6.89
CA PHE A 141 3.92 30.44 -6.46
C PHE A 141 5.32 30.94 -6.79
N THR A 142 6.32 30.05 -6.78
CA THR A 142 7.73 30.44 -6.98
C THR A 142 8.21 30.28 -8.42
N GLY A 143 7.64 29.36 -9.18
CA GLY A 143 8.05 29.05 -10.56
C GLY A 143 7.04 29.51 -11.60
N VAL A 144 5.77 29.06 -11.51
CA VAL A 144 4.77 29.29 -12.56
C VAL A 144 4.21 30.70 -12.56
N LEU A 145 3.80 31.21 -11.40
CA LEU A 145 3.15 32.52 -11.28
C LEU A 145 4.06 33.70 -11.72
N PRO A 146 5.37 33.72 -11.43
CA PRO A 146 6.28 34.73 -11.94
C PRO A 146 6.40 34.71 -13.48
N VAL A 147 6.47 33.51 -14.08
CA VAL A 147 6.56 33.33 -15.53
C VAL A 147 5.31 33.83 -16.23
N TRP A 148 4.12 33.62 -15.66
CA TRP A 148 2.86 34.15 -16.22
C TRP A 148 2.79 35.69 -16.21
N LYS A 149 3.44 36.32 -15.25
CA LYS A 149 3.51 37.78 -15.19
C LYS A 149 4.52 38.37 -16.20
N CYS A 150 5.55 37.62 -16.56
CA CYS A 150 6.60 37.99 -17.51
C CYS A 150 6.47 37.09 -18.75
N ILE A 151 5.65 37.45 -19.73
CA ILE A 151 5.16 36.62 -20.84
C ILE A 151 6.24 35.93 -21.70
N ASN A 152 7.54 36.19 -21.50
CA ASN A 152 8.58 35.76 -22.43
C ASN A 152 9.75 34.91 -21.86
N GLU A 153 9.74 34.50 -20.58
CA GLU A 153 10.93 33.84 -19.99
C GLU A 153 10.70 32.43 -19.44
N GLY A 154 9.54 31.80 -19.71
CA GLY A 154 9.29 30.42 -19.27
C GLY A 154 10.11 29.40 -20.06
N THR A 155 11.03 28.73 -19.39
CA THR A 155 11.63 27.51 -19.97
C THR A 155 10.64 26.38 -19.88
N GLY A 156 10.62 25.47 -20.88
CA GLY A 156 9.75 24.29 -20.86
C GLY A 156 9.90 23.43 -19.58
N LEU A 157 11.02 23.59 -18.86
CA LEU A 157 11.30 22.92 -17.58
C LEU A 157 10.32 23.34 -16.46
N THR A 158 9.81 24.58 -16.49
CA THR A 158 8.84 25.06 -15.48
C THR A 158 7.56 24.22 -15.43
N TYR A 159 7.21 23.57 -16.52
CA TYR A 159 6.01 22.70 -16.57
C TYR A 159 6.31 21.25 -16.24
N LEU A 160 7.58 20.87 -16.09
CA LEU A 160 8.00 19.48 -15.83
C LEU A 160 7.38 18.88 -14.56
N PRO A 161 7.32 19.57 -13.39
CA PRO A 161 6.68 19.04 -12.19
C PRO A 161 5.19 18.75 -12.39
N TRP A 162 4.50 19.57 -13.19
CA TRP A 162 3.08 19.41 -13.50
C TRP A 162 2.82 18.24 -14.45
N PHE A 163 3.71 18.06 -15.43
CA PHE A 163 3.68 16.87 -16.28
C PHE A 163 3.95 15.60 -15.44
N ALA A 164 4.94 15.62 -14.55
CA ALA A 164 5.22 14.52 -13.63
C ALA A 164 4.01 14.22 -12.73
N ALA A 165 3.29 15.25 -12.24
CA ALA A 165 2.08 15.09 -11.46
C ALA A 165 0.95 14.44 -12.28
N LEU A 166 0.75 14.83 -13.53
CA LEU A 166 -0.23 14.22 -14.42
C LEU A 166 0.06 12.72 -14.64
N VAL A 167 1.32 12.37 -14.91
CA VAL A 167 1.78 10.98 -15.02
C VAL A 167 1.56 10.24 -13.69
N GLY A 168 1.82 10.90 -12.56
CA GLY A 168 1.58 10.37 -11.21
C GLY A 168 0.12 10.04 -10.96
N VAL A 169 -0.81 10.92 -11.33
CA VAL A 169 -2.26 10.67 -11.23
C VAL A 169 -2.67 9.48 -12.11
N PHE A 170 -2.14 9.41 -13.32
CA PHE A 170 -2.39 8.25 -14.19
C PHE A 170 -1.86 6.95 -13.57
N ALA A 171 -0.63 6.96 -13.05
CA ALA A 171 -0.03 5.82 -12.37
C ALA A 171 -0.84 5.41 -11.13
N TRP A 172 -1.37 6.37 -10.37
CA TRP A 172 -2.26 6.12 -9.24
C TRP A 172 -3.53 5.38 -9.67
N VAL A 173 -4.27 5.95 -10.64
CA VAL A 173 -5.51 5.34 -11.16
C VAL A 173 -5.24 3.94 -11.74
N TYR A 174 -4.14 3.77 -12.47
CA TYR A 174 -3.72 2.48 -13.00
C TYR A 174 -3.42 1.47 -11.87
N SER A 175 -2.61 1.86 -10.89
CA SER A 175 -2.20 0.99 -9.78
C SER A 175 -3.39 0.57 -8.91
N SER A 176 -4.30 1.50 -8.58
CA SER A 176 -5.50 1.21 -7.82
C SER A 176 -6.42 0.21 -8.55
N ARG A 177 -6.68 0.43 -9.84
CA ARG A 177 -7.48 -0.48 -10.66
C ARG A 177 -6.82 -1.85 -10.84
N LYS A 178 -5.50 -1.86 -11.02
CA LYS A 178 -4.72 -3.10 -11.15
C LYS A 178 -4.78 -3.91 -9.86
N ALA A 179 -4.58 -3.28 -8.69
CA ALA A 179 -4.66 -3.94 -7.39
C ALA A 179 -6.05 -4.54 -7.15
N ALA A 180 -7.13 -3.78 -7.42
CA ALA A 180 -8.50 -4.25 -7.29
C ALA A 180 -8.78 -5.47 -8.19
N ARG A 181 -8.44 -5.38 -9.49
CA ARG A 181 -8.64 -6.50 -10.44
C ARG A 181 -7.86 -7.75 -10.05
N ARG A 182 -6.60 -7.58 -9.58
CA ARG A 182 -5.78 -8.71 -9.11
C ARG A 182 -6.43 -9.38 -7.90
N TYR A 183 -6.96 -8.59 -6.96
CA TYR A 183 -7.64 -9.11 -5.78
C TYR A 183 -8.93 -9.85 -6.15
N GLU A 184 -9.79 -9.26 -6.98
CA GLU A 184 -10.99 -9.91 -7.50
C GLU A 184 -10.68 -11.24 -8.23
N SER A 185 -9.65 -11.23 -9.09
CA SER A 185 -9.20 -12.43 -9.78
C SER A 185 -8.69 -13.49 -8.81
N PHE A 186 -7.96 -13.08 -7.76
CA PHE A 186 -7.50 -13.98 -6.72
C PHE A 186 -8.68 -14.64 -6.00
N ILE A 187 -9.65 -13.85 -5.52
CA ILE A 187 -10.83 -14.37 -4.81
C ILE A 187 -11.65 -15.32 -5.72
N LYS A 188 -11.82 -14.96 -7.00
CA LYS A 188 -12.60 -15.76 -7.95
C LYS A 188 -11.95 -17.10 -8.29
N ASN A 189 -10.64 -17.14 -8.46
CA ASN A 189 -9.92 -18.28 -9.01
C ASN A 189 -9.12 -19.08 -7.97
N SER A 190 -9.03 -18.59 -6.75
CA SER A 190 -8.32 -19.25 -5.67
C SER A 190 -9.28 -20.07 -4.80
N PRO A 191 -8.86 -21.23 -4.27
CA PRO A 191 -9.58 -21.91 -3.19
C PRO A 191 -9.60 -21.06 -1.92
N GLY A 192 -8.73 -20.04 -1.80
CA GLY A 192 -8.66 -19.08 -0.72
C GLY A 192 -9.76 -18.03 -0.76
N LYS A 193 -11.03 -18.44 -0.83
CA LYS A 193 -12.18 -17.52 -0.72
C LYS A 193 -12.17 -16.82 0.62
N GLU A 194 -12.67 -15.58 0.63
CA GLU A 194 -12.93 -14.88 1.88
C GLU A 194 -13.86 -15.70 2.77
N ILE A 195 -13.63 -15.61 4.06
CA ILE A 195 -14.48 -16.28 5.04
C ILE A 195 -15.80 -15.51 5.14
N ASP A 196 -16.90 -16.22 4.97
CA ASP A 196 -18.20 -15.74 5.39
C ASP A 196 -18.40 -16.12 6.86
N ASP A 197 -18.32 -15.12 7.72
CA ASP A 197 -18.49 -15.26 9.17
C ASP A 197 -19.87 -14.74 9.65
N SER A 198 -20.77 -14.45 8.73
CA SER A 198 -22.10 -13.90 9.04
C SER A 198 -22.92 -14.80 9.98
N ALA A 199 -22.70 -16.11 9.93
CA ALA A 199 -23.36 -17.10 10.77
C ALA A 199 -22.63 -17.37 12.11
N ILE A 200 -21.47 -16.74 12.35
CA ILE A 200 -20.67 -16.99 13.56
C ILE A 200 -21.12 -16.05 14.68
N SER A 201 -21.55 -16.63 15.80
CA SER A 201 -21.84 -15.89 17.00
C SER A 201 -20.55 -15.70 17.81
N HIS A 202 -20.09 -14.46 17.90
CA HIS A 202 -18.97 -14.08 18.75
C HIS A 202 -19.43 -13.89 20.20
N GLY A 203 -18.55 -14.16 21.17
CA GLY A 203 -18.82 -13.97 22.59
C GLY A 203 -18.97 -12.50 23.00
N PRO A 204 -19.38 -12.24 24.26
CA PRO A 204 -19.45 -10.89 24.79
C PRO A 204 -18.11 -10.15 24.66
N GLY A 205 -18.17 -8.89 24.24
CA GLY A 205 -16.96 -8.06 24.04
C GLY A 205 -16.44 -8.07 22.60
N HIS A 206 -16.98 -8.88 21.72
CA HIS A 206 -16.71 -8.84 20.29
C HIS A 206 -17.80 -8.01 19.60
N PRO A 207 -17.51 -6.83 19.05
CA PRO A 207 -18.52 -6.04 18.36
C PRO A 207 -19.03 -6.79 17.12
N VAL A 208 -20.33 -6.69 16.87
CA VAL A 208 -21.05 -7.35 15.78
C VAL A 208 -20.86 -6.58 14.47
#